data_54e15612751b05c7b053c8d2dd019c0c
#
_entry.id   54e15612751b05c7b053c8d2dd019c0c
#
_cell.length_a   1.000
_cell.length_b   1.000
_cell.length_c   1.000
_cell.angle_alpha   90.00
_cell.angle_beta   90.00
_cell.angle_gamma   90.00
#
_symmetry.space_group_name_H-M   'P 1'
#
loop_
_entity.id
_entity.type
_entity.pdbx_description
1 polymer ?
#
loop_
_entity_poly.entity_id
_entity_poly.type
_entity_poly.pdbx_seq_one_letter_code
_entity_poly.pdbx_strand_id
1 'polypeptide(L)'
;GKLDKFFGNNGSISSLTIVAPMVYNDSLVSVSIMRSVDVFDINSGIKQFGISVHGERNFSGGAPWGGAALDKTKEIVYIVTGNPLPSLYGVNRPGENKNTSSIVAFDLKKRNILWAFQDVNHDLWDYDIASPPIIHNLEIEGKLFETVIALTKTGNVILLDRNNGKPIFDLRYRKAPISDVPNEIT
;
A
#
# COMPACT_ATOMS: atom_id res chain seq x y z
N GLY A 1 -23.79 20.95 -0.07
CA GLY A 1 -24.12 20.11 1.08
C GLY A 1 -24.05 20.93 2.38
N LYS A 2 -24.75 20.50 3.40
CA LYS A 2 -24.73 21.12 4.73
C LYS A 2 -23.78 20.30 5.61
N LEU A 3 -22.92 20.99 6.39
CA LEU A 3 -22.00 20.34 7.31
C LEU A 3 -22.78 19.65 8.44
N ASP A 4 -22.55 18.38 8.66
CA ASP A 4 -23.05 17.65 9.81
C ASP A 4 -22.10 17.83 10.99
N LYS A 5 -22.51 18.66 11.96
CA LYS A 5 -21.70 18.98 13.15
C LYS A 5 -21.56 17.80 14.14
N PHE A 6 -22.38 16.77 14.00
CA PHE A 6 -22.32 15.58 14.86
C PHE A 6 -21.30 14.55 14.36
N PHE A 7 -20.81 14.70 13.11
CA PHE A 7 -19.79 13.86 12.57
C PHE A 7 -18.41 14.24 13.14
N GLY A 8 -17.74 13.30 13.78
CA GLY A 8 -16.39 13.48 14.34
C GLY A 8 -16.31 14.66 15.32
N ASN A 9 -15.32 15.50 15.12
CA ASN A 9 -15.14 16.73 15.88
C ASN A 9 -15.71 17.91 15.09
N ASN A 10 -16.95 18.30 15.42
CA ASN A 10 -17.64 19.44 14.82
C ASN A 10 -17.70 19.40 13.27
N GLY A 11 -18.01 18.22 12.74
CA GLY A 11 -18.16 17.97 11.29
C GLY A 11 -16.90 17.49 10.58
N SER A 12 -15.86 17.11 11.32
CA SER A 12 -14.62 16.64 10.76
C SER A 12 -13.95 15.56 11.60
N ILE A 13 -13.12 14.74 10.95
CA ILE A 13 -12.16 13.84 11.60
C ILE A 13 -10.75 14.25 11.19
N SER A 14 -9.85 14.31 12.18
CA SER A 14 -8.42 14.47 11.91
C SER A 14 -7.87 13.13 11.44
N SER A 15 -7.65 13.00 10.12
CA SER A 15 -6.94 11.88 9.53
C SER A 15 -5.84 12.45 8.66
N LEU A 16 -4.62 11.92 8.80
CA LEU A 16 -3.50 12.29 7.94
C LEU A 16 -3.58 11.52 6.61
N THR A 17 -4.78 11.47 6.02
CA THR A 17 -5.00 10.84 4.72
C THR A 17 -4.45 11.72 3.60
N ILE A 18 -3.82 11.07 2.61
CA ILE A 18 -3.31 11.71 1.40
C ILE A 18 -4.02 11.21 0.14
N VAL A 19 -4.90 10.24 0.30
CA VAL A 19 -5.76 9.71 -0.76
C VAL A 19 -7.21 9.84 -0.34
N ALA A 20 -8.12 9.95 -1.32
CA ALA A 20 -9.55 10.03 -1.02
C ALA A 20 -10.01 8.82 -0.20
N PRO A 21 -10.78 9.00 0.88
CA PRO A 21 -11.31 7.90 1.65
C PRO A 21 -12.31 7.09 0.79
N MET A 22 -12.34 5.79 1.04
CA MET A 22 -13.24 4.86 0.36
C MET A 22 -14.42 4.55 1.26
N VAL A 23 -15.62 4.42 0.66
CA VAL A 23 -16.83 4.02 1.39
C VAL A 23 -17.06 2.52 1.25
N TYR A 24 -17.23 1.87 2.40
CA TYR A 24 -17.53 0.43 2.47
C TYR A 24 -18.56 0.18 3.58
N ASN A 25 -19.75 -0.29 3.22
CA ASN A 25 -20.88 -0.42 4.13
C ASN A 25 -21.10 0.90 4.92
N ASP A 26 -21.21 0.83 6.24
CA ASP A 26 -21.32 1.98 7.13
C ASP A 26 -19.97 2.52 7.60
N SER A 27 -18.91 2.33 6.80
CA SER A 27 -17.55 2.69 7.16
C SER A 27 -16.87 3.57 6.12
N LEU A 28 -16.00 4.47 6.60
CA LEU A 28 -14.99 5.17 5.82
C LEU A 28 -13.65 4.49 6.02
N VAL A 29 -13.05 4.05 4.94
CA VAL A 29 -11.70 3.46 4.92
C VAL A 29 -10.72 4.53 4.46
N SER A 30 -9.83 4.94 5.32
CA SER A 30 -8.82 5.96 5.09
C SER A 30 -7.43 5.35 5.08
N VAL A 31 -6.61 5.75 4.12
CA VAL A 31 -5.21 5.36 4.05
C VAL A 31 -4.36 6.53 4.51
N SER A 32 -3.67 6.34 5.62
CA SER A 32 -2.93 7.38 6.32
C SER A 32 -1.47 7.42 5.90
N ILE A 33 -0.91 8.65 5.75
CA ILE A 33 0.53 8.86 5.58
C ILE A 33 1.34 8.30 6.77
N MET A 34 0.70 8.13 7.93
CA MET A 34 1.27 7.45 9.09
C MET A 34 1.37 5.92 8.91
N ARG A 35 1.13 5.45 7.70
CA ARG A 35 1.32 4.04 7.30
C ARG A 35 0.33 3.09 7.97
N SER A 36 -0.92 3.50 7.98
CA SER A 36 -2.03 2.66 8.42
C SER A 36 -3.21 2.73 7.45
N VAL A 37 -4.00 1.67 7.46
CA VAL A 37 -5.36 1.65 6.93
C VAL A 37 -6.29 1.80 8.12
N ASP A 38 -6.99 2.93 8.20
CA ASP A 38 -7.86 3.30 9.31
C ASP A 38 -9.32 3.22 8.89
N VAL A 39 -10.15 2.64 9.73
CA VAL A 39 -11.58 2.47 9.49
C VAL A 39 -12.36 3.27 10.52
N PHE A 40 -13.29 4.10 10.03
CA PHE A 40 -14.15 4.97 10.82
C PHE A 40 -15.61 4.64 10.53
N ASP A 41 -16.46 4.79 11.51
CA ASP A 41 -17.91 4.77 11.31
C ASP A 41 -18.33 5.97 10.45
N ILE A 42 -19.13 5.73 9.40
CA ILE A 42 -19.49 6.76 8.41
C ILE A 42 -20.44 7.82 8.97
N ASN A 43 -21.22 7.48 10.00
CA ASN A 43 -22.21 8.38 10.56
C ASN A 43 -21.61 9.25 11.69
N SER A 44 -20.82 8.63 12.55
CA SER A 44 -20.25 9.31 13.73
C SER A 44 -18.83 9.83 13.52
N GLY A 45 -18.08 9.32 12.55
CA GLY A 45 -16.66 9.63 12.37
C GLY A 45 -15.76 9.02 13.46
N ILE A 46 -16.27 8.11 14.29
CA ILE A 46 -15.49 7.46 15.33
C ILE A 46 -14.60 6.38 14.70
N LYS A 47 -13.31 6.39 15.02
CA LYS A 47 -12.37 5.38 14.58
C LYS A 47 -12.72 4.03 15.21
N GLN A 48 -12.97 3.04 14.38
CA GLN A 48 -13.29 1.68 14.79
C GLN A 48 -12.02 0.83 15.01
N PHE A 49 -11.07 0.90 14.06
CA PHE A 49 -9.77 0.25 14.16
C PHE A 49 -8.77 0.82 13.14
N GLY A 50 -7.52 0.40 13.25
CA GLY A 50 -6.46 0.68 12.28
C GLY A 50 -5.54 -0.52 12.14
N ILE A 51 -5.01 -0.72 10.94
CA ILE A 51 -4.06 -1.78 10.60
C ILE A 51 -2.77 -1.10 10.15
N SER A 52 -1.66 -1.40 10.82
CA SER A 52 -0.34 -0.86 10.42
C SER A 52 0.17 -1.56 9.15
N VAL A 53 0.72 -0.78 8.22
CA VAL A 53 1.40 -1.29 7.01
C VAL A 53 2.69 -2.02 7.36
N HIS A 54 3.31 -1.57 8.43
CA HIS A 54 4.61 -2.07 8.82
C HIS A 54 4.59 -2.47 10.28
N GLY A 55 4.76 -3.48 10.80
CA GLY A 55 4.96 -3.78 12.23
C GLY A 55 6.08 -2.94 12.86
N GLU A 56 6.71 -3.43 13.88
CA GLU A 56 7.93 -2.83 14.44
C GLU A 56 9.07 -2.87 13.43
N ARG A 57 9.76 -1.73 13.28
CA ARG A 57 10.90 -1.59 12.37
C ARG A 57 11.83 -0.45 12.80
N ASN A 58 13.09 -0.52 12.33
CA ASN A 58 14.16 0.44 12.64
C ASN A 58 14.40 1.49 11.52
N PHE A 59 13.50 1.61 10.55
CA PHE A 59 13.60 2.57 9.45
C PHE A 59 12.28 3.31 9.23
N SER A 60 12.30 4.40 8.47
CA SER A 60 11.13 5.22 8.11
C SER A 60 10.82 5.13 6.61
N GLY A 61 9.84 5.88 6.11
CA GLY A 61 9.36 5.80 4.72
C GLY A 61 8.27 4.75 4.52
N GLY A 62 8.02 4.35 3.28
CA GLY A 62 6.95 3.43 2.92
C GLY A 62 5.55 3.99 3.14
N ALA A 63 5.39 5.30 3.02
CA ALA A 63 4.08 5.93 3.10
C ALA A 63 3.20 5.53 1.91
N PRO A 64 1.92 5.21 2.11
CA PRO A 64 1.02 4.76 1.05
C PRO A 64 0.41 5.93 0.26
N TRP A 65 1.24 6.79 -0.29
CA TRP A 65 0.82 8.01 -0.99
C TRP A 65 0.35 7.79 -2.43
N GLY A 66 0.75 6.67 -3.04
CA GLY A 66 0.40 6.35 -4.44
C GLY A 66 -1.06 5.99 -4.66
N GLY A 67 -1.81 5.69 -3.60
CA GLY A 67 -3.23 5.41 -3.69
C GLY A 67 -3.64 4.05 -3.16
N ALA A 68 -4.96 3.79 -3.26
CA ALA A 68 -5.57 2.57 -2.76
C ALA A 68 -6.73 2.12 -3.66
N ALA A 69 -7.05 0.83 -3.60
CA ALA A 69 -8.26 0.25 -4.19
C ALA A 69 -8.94 -0.67 -3.17
N LEU A 70 -10.27 -0.69 -3.19
CA LEU A 70 -11.08 -1.48 -2.26
C LEU A 70 -11.92 -2.51 -3.03
N ASP A 71 -11.66 -3.79 -2.76
CA ASP A 71 -12.55 -4.88 -3.14
C ASP A 71 -13.66 -5.02 -2.09
N LYS A 72 -14.83 -4.46 -2.39
CA LYS A 72 -15.98 -4.46 -1.48
C LYS A 72 -16.54 -5.88 -1.26
N THR A 73 -16.38 -6.76 -2.24
CA THR A 73 -16.90 -8.13 -2.15
C THR A 73 -16.05 -9.00 -1.25
N LYS A 74 -14.74 -8.83 -1.33
CA LYS A 74 -13.77 -9.60 -0.53
C LYS A 74 -13.39 -8.90 0.79
N GLU A 75 -13.79 -7.66 0.98
CA GLU A 75 -13.42 -6.82 2.14
C GLU A 75 -11.91 -6.62 2.25
N ILE A 76 -11.25 -6.42 1.09
CA ILE A 76 -9.80 -6.27 0.99
C ILE A 76 -9.44 -4.89 0.45
N VAL A 77 -8.53 -4.20 1.12
CA VAL A 77 -7.91 -2.96 0.65
C VAL A 77 -6.53 -3.27 0.11
N TYR A 78 -6.26 -2.83 -1.11
CA TYR A 78 -4.94 -2.87 -1.72
C TYR A 78 -4.36 -1.46 -1.71
N ILE A 79 -3.16 -1.31 -1.19
CA ILE A 79 -2.40 -0.05 -1.21
C ILE A 79 -1.09 -0.25 -1.94
N VAL A 80 -0.51 0.86 -2.39
CA VAL A 80 0.87 0.92 -2.86
C VAL A 80 1.68 1.79 -1.92
N THR A 81 2.93 1.43 -1.70
CA THR A 81 3.81 2.13 -0.76
C THR A 81 4.98 2.79 -1.46
N GLY A 82 5.44 3.89 -0.87
CA GLY A 82 6.64 4.58 -1.29
C GLY A 82 7.92 3.90 -0.83
N ASN A 83 9.03 4.51 -1.19
CA ASN A 83 10.39 4.10 -0.84
C ASN A 83 10.67 4.20 0.67
N PRO A 84 11.70 3.51 1.17
CA PRO A 84 12.19 3.70 2.53
C PRO A 84 12.93 5.04 2.67
N LEU A 85 13.04 5.56 3.90
CA LEU A 85 13.78 6.79 4.19
C LEU A 85 14.97 6.51 5.13
N PRO A 86 16.10 7.20 4.90
CA PRO A 86 16.43 8.19 3.86
C PRO A 86 16.39 7.58 2.45
N SER A 87 15.90 8.34 1.45
CA SER A 87 15.60 7.79 0.11
C SER A 87 16.84 7.26 -0.62
N LEU A 88 17.89 8.06 -0.69
CA LEU A 88 19.08 7.79 -1.53
C LEU A 88 20.30 7.34 -0.71
N TYR A 89 20.09 6.94 0.54
CA TYR A 89 21.13 6.52 1.46
C TYR A 89 20.62 5.43 2.39
N GLY A 90 21.14 4.25 2.28
CA GLY A 90 20.62 3.03 2.93
C GLY A 90 21.44 2.50 4.11
N VAL A 91 22.63 3.06 4.41
CA VAL A 91 23.54 2.55 5.45
C VAL A 91 22.86 2.41 6.82
N ASN A 92 21.95 3.33 7.18
CA ASN A 92 21.26 3.33 8.47
C ASN A 92 19.95 2.51 8.46
N ARG A 93 19.63 1.85 7.36
CA ARG A 93 18.43 1.02 7.20
C ARG A 93 18.74 -0.32 6.52
N PRO A 94 19.63 -1.14 7.09
CA PRO A 94 20.06 -2.38 6.47
C PRO A 94 18.90 -3.36 6.24
N GLY A 95 19.06 -4.25 5.27
CA GLY A 95 18.09 -5.28 4.90
C GLY A 95 17.07 -4.81 3.86
N GLU A 96 16.08 -5.63 3.58
CA GLU A 96 15.12 -5.46 2.49
C GLU A 96 14.21 -4.23 2.63
N ASN A 97 14.06 -3.68 3.82
CA ASN A 97 13.11 -2.60 4.17
C ASN A 97 11.67 -3.00 3.79
N LYS A 98 11.19 -4.11 4.34
CA LYS A 98 9.91 -4.76 4.02
C LYS A 98 8.73 -3.80 3.96
N ASN A 99 7.83 -4.06 3.01
CA ASN A 99 6.60 -3.29 2.75
C ASN A 99 6.85 -1.85 2.31
N THR A 100 8.07 -1.48 1.88
CA THR A 100 8.34 -0.28 1.11
C THR A 100 8.40 -0.62 -0.37
N SER A 101 8.15 0.32 -1.27
CA SER A 101 8.10 0.09 -2.72
C SER A 101 7.29 -1.18 -3.06
N SER A 102 6.10 -1.31 -2.44
CA SER A 102 5.34 -2.56 -2.38
C SER A 102 3.86 -2.37 -2.72
N ILE A 103 3.22 -3.46 -3.13
CA ILE A 103 1.76 -3.62 -3.13
C ILE A 103 1.40 -4.43 -1.88
N VAL A 104 0.49 -3.92 -1.06
CA VAL A 104 0.09 -4.57 0.20
C VAL A 104 -1.42 -4.73 0.26
N ALA A 105 -1.89 -5.93 0.56
CA ALA A 105 -3.30 -6.25 0.73
C ALA A 105 -3.67 -6.38 2.21
N PHE A 106 -4.75 -5.71 2.61
CA PHE A 106 -5.29 -5.72 3.97
C PHE A 106 -6.66 -6.36 4.00
N ASP A 107 -6.82 -7.37 4.82
CA ASP A 107 -8.11 -7.97 5.13
C ASP A 107 -8.80 -7.14 6.24
N LEU A 108 -9.86 -6.42 5.88
CA LEU A 108 -10.59 -5.56 6.82
C LEU A 108 -11.35 -6.37 7.87
N LYS A 109 -11.81 -7.57 7.52
CA LYS A 109 -12.55 -8.46 8.42
C LYS A 109 -11.63 -9.08 9.47
N LYS A 110 -10.48 -9.59 9.03
CA LYS A 110 -9.46 -10.18 9.92
C LYS A 110 -8.57 -9.13 10.59
N ARG A 111 -8.59 -7.90 10.09
CA ARG A 111 -7.80 -6.76 10.58
C ARG A 111 -6.30 -7.00 10.54
N ASN A 112 -5.81 -7.58 9.45
CA ASN A 112 -4.40 -7.89 9.26
C ASN A 112 -3.95 -7.71 7.80
N ILE A 113 -2.64 -7.76 7.59
CA ILE A 113 -2.05 -7.87 6.26
C ILE A 113 -2.31 -9.30 5.77
N LEU A 114 -2.90 -9.40 4.57
CA LEU A 114 -3.12 -10.67 3.90
C LEU A 114 -1.87 -11.15 3.18
N TRP A 115 -1.26 -10.25 2.40
CA TRP A 115 -0.01 -10.46 1.71
C TRP A 115 0.64 -9.11 1.34
N ALA A 116 1.93 -9.16 1.02
CA ALA A 116 2.68 -8.03 0.47
C ALA A 116 3.58 -8.53 -0.66
N PHE A 117 3.68 -7.74 -1.72
CA PHE A 117 4.60 -7.94 -2.83
C PHE A 117 5.51 -6.72 -2.94
N GLN A 118 6.81 -6.89 -2.83
CA GLN A 118 7.80 -5.82 -2.90
C GLN A 118 8.45 -5.79 -4.28
N ASP A 119 8.38 -4.64 -4.98
CA ASP A 119 8.97 -4.46 -6.31
C ASP A 119 10.48 -4.24 -6.22
N VAL A 120 10.93 -3.41 -5.27
CA VAL A 120 12.34 -3.09 -5.07
C VAL A 120 12.74 -3.30 -3.62
N ASN A 121 13.68 -4.22 -3.39
CA ASN A 121 14.29 -4.42 -2.07
C ASN A 121 15.37 -3.36 -1.84
N HIS A 122 15.48 -2.88 -0.61
CA HIS A 122 16.52 -1.90 -0.21
C HIS A 122 16.67 -0.74 -1.19
N ASP A 123 15.53 -0.12 -1.54
CA ASP A 123 15.47 0.91 -2.56
C ASP A 123 16.34 2.13 -2.23
N LEU A 124 17.32 2.42 -3.10
CA LEU A 124 18.23 3.57 -3.05
C LEU A 124 17.97 4.59 -4.17
N TRP A 125 16.94 4.36 -5.00
CA TRP A 125 16.71 5.13 -6.24
C TRP A 125 15.38 5.85 -6.27
N ASP A 126 14.65 5.86 -5.15
CA ASP A 126 13.31 6.46 -5.07
C ASP A 126 12.29 5.78 -6.01
N TYR A 127 12.32 4.46 -6.05
CA TYR A 127 11.43 3.63 -6.88
C TYR A 127 10.10 3.32 -6.20
N ASP A 128 9.39 4.36 -5.75
CA ASP A 128 8.03 4.22 -5.26
C ASP A 128 7.11 3.54 -6.27
N ILE A 129 6.08 2.87 -5.78
CA ILE A 129 4.91 2.57 -6.59
C ILE A 129 3.96 3.78 -6.46
N ALA A 130 3.99 4.64 -7.49
CA ALA A 130 3.39 5.97 -7.43
C ALA A 130 1.96 6.06 -7.99
N SER A 131 1.44 4.99 -8.59
CA SER A 131 0.09 4.95 -9.14
C SER A 131 -0.85 4.12 -8.29
N PRO A 132 -2.15 4.50 -8.16
CA PRO A 132 -3.13 3.67 -7.46
C PRO A 132 -3.20 2.26 -8.05
N PRO A 133 -3.38 1.23 -7.21
CA PRO A 133 -3.61 -0.12 -7.72
C PRO A 133 -4.98 -0.21 -8.39
N ILE A 134 -5.07 -1.02 -9.44
CA ILE A 134 -6.31 -1.29 -10.19
C ILE A 134 -6.74 -2.72 -9.89
N ILE A 135 -8.00 -2.89 -9.48
CA ILE A 135 -8.61 -4.21 -9.32
C ILE A 135 -9.36 -4.54 -10.60
N HIS A 136 -9.03 -5.65 -11.23
CA HIS A 136 -9.72 -6.10 -12.45
C HIS A 136 -9.68 -7.62 -12.59
N ASN A 137 -10.69 -8.16 -13.28
CA ASN A 137 -10.67 -9.55 -13.68
C ASN A 137 -10.22 -9.62 -15.15
N LEU A 138 -9.09 -10.26 -15.39
CA LEU A 138 -8.52 -10.42 -16.73
C LEU A 138 -8.71 -11.84 -17.23
N GLU A 139 -9.14 -11.96 -18.48
CA GLU A 139 -9.11 -13.21 -19.20
C GLU A 139 -7.82 -13.30 -20.02
N ILE A 140 -7.01 -14.32 -19.76
CA ILE A 140 -5.75 -14.58 -20.44
C ILE A 140 -5.79 -16.03 -20.93
N GLU A 141 -5.73 -16.21 -22.24
CA GLU A 141 -5.77 -17.53 -22.88
C GLU A 141 -6.97 -18.40 -22.43
N GLY A 142 -8.15 -17.77 -22.31
CA GLY A 142 -9.40 -18.43 -21.88
C GLY A 142 -9.51 -18.73 -20.39
N LYS A 143 -8.53 -18.30 -19.58
CA LYS A 143 -8.53 -18.44 -18.12
C LYS A 143 -8.75 -17.09 -17.45
N LEU A 144 -9.71 -17.04 -16.54
CA LEU A 144 -10.04 -15.84 -15.76
C LEU A 144 -9.11 -15.73 -14.55
N PHE A 145 -8.47 -14.56 -14.42
CA PHE A 145 -7.64 -14.18 -13.28
C PHE A 145 -8.23 -13.00 -12.55
N GLU A 146 -8.39 -13.12 -11.25
CA GLU A 146 -8.72 -12.00 -10.36
C GLU A 146 -7.43 -11.25 -10.04
N THR A 147 -7.24 -10.06 -10.63
CA THR A 147 -5.95 -9.37 -10.55
C THR A 147 -5.99 -8.07 -9.75
N VAL A 148 -4.85 -7.72 -9.17
CA VAL A 148 -4.48 -6.36 -8.82
C VAL A 148 -3.29 -5.95 -9.67
N ILE A 149 -3.38 -4.76 -10.26
CA ILE A 149 -2.42 -4.24 -11.24
C ILE A 149 -1.82 -2.96 -10.67
N ALA A 150 -0.52 -2.79 -10.75
CA ALA A 150 0.16 -1.54 -10.39
C ALA A 150 1.21 -1.15 -11.43
N LEU A 151 1.36 0.15 -11.62
CA LEU A 151 2.42 0.75 -12.45
C LEU A 151 3.52 1.28 -11.53
N THR A 152 4.76 0.97 -11.84
CA THR A 152 5.90 1.32 -11.01
C THR A 152 6.82 2.34 -11.65
N LYS A 153 7.61 3.06 -10.86
CA LYS A 153 8.64 3.97 -11.37
C LYS A 153 9.75 3.24 -12.15
N THR A 154 9.92 1.95 -11.92
CA THR A 154 10.84 1.11 -12.70
C THR A 154 10.35 0.85 -14.14
N GLY A 155 9.14 1.34 -14.49
CA GLY A 155 8.52 1.15 -15.81
C GLY A 155 7.82 -0.19 -15.97
N ASN A 156 7.61 -0.94 -14.90
CA ASN A 156 6.92 -2.22 -14.92
C ASN A 156 5.40 -2.05 -14.77
N VAL A 157 4.68 -2.96 -15.43
CA VAL A 157 3.26 -3.23 -15.14
C VAL A 157 3.22 -4.54 -14.35
N ILE A 158 2.96 -4.46 -13.06
CA ILE A 158 2.91 -5.61 -12.18
C ILE A 158 1.48 -6.14 -12.14
N LEU A 159 1.28 -7.41 -12.49
CA LEU A 159 0.01 -8.12 -12.40
C LEU A 159 0.13 -9.23 -11.36
N LEU A 160 -0.64 -9.13 -10.29
CA LEU A 160 -0.66 -10.14 -9.22
C LEU A 160 -2.05 -10.77 -9.12
N ASP A 161 -2.11 -12.04 -8.75
CA ASP A 161 -3.33 -12.65 -8.22
C ASP A 161 -3.71 -11.93 -6.92
N ARG A 162 -4.86 -11.26 -6.93
CA ARG A 162 -5.27 -10.43 -5.79
C ARG A 162 -5.60 -11.21 -4.52
N ASN A 163 -5.75 -12.55 -4.61
CA ASN A 163 -6.05 -13.39 -3.46
C ASN A 163 -4.79 -13.75 -2.64
N ASN A 164 -3.63 -13.84 -3.32
CA ASN A 164 -2.41 -14.36 -2.69
C ASN A 164 -1.14 -13.54 -2.98
N GLY A 165 -1.24 -12.49 -3.81
CA GLY A 165 -0.11 -11.62 -4.17
C GLY A 165 0.93 -12.25 -5.09
N LYS A 166 0.65 -13.43 -5.67
CA LYS A 166 1.58 -14.07 -6.60
C LYS A 166 1.51 -13.43 -7.99
N PRO A 167 2.65 -13.21 -8.64
CA PRO A 167 2.67 -12.72 -10.01
C PRO A 167 1.93 -13.67 -10.97
N ILE A 168 1.13 -13.09 -11.89
CA ILE A 168 0.45 -13.84 -12.96
C ILE A 168 1.44 -14.27 -14.04
N PHE A 169 2.45 -13.45 -14.30
CA PHE A 169 3.54 -13.74 -15.22
C PHE A 169 4.85 -13.86 -14.48
N ASP A 170 5.80 -14.63 -15.02
CA ASP A 170 7.13 -14.76 -14.46
C ASP A 170 7.83 -13.40 -14.38
N LEU A 171 8.30 -13.05 -13.21
CA LEU A 171 9.09 -11.85 -12.98
C LEU A 171 10.57 -12.14 -13.15
N ARG A 172 11.26 -11.24 -13.86
CA ARG A 172 12.70 -11.29 -14.01
C ARG A 172 13.35 -10.25 -13.11
N TYR A 173 13.90 -10.69 -12.00
CA TYR A 173 14.66 -9.82 -11.12
C TYR A 173 16.04 -9.52 -11.70
N ARG A 174 16.49 -8.29 -11.52
CA ARG A 174 17.85 -7.87 -11.84
C ARG A 174 18.52 -7.45 -10.55
N LYS A 175 19.82 -7.75 -10.44
CA LYS A 175 20.62 -7.16 -9.37
C LYS A 175 20.72 -5.65 -9.59
N ALA A 176 20.58 -4.89 -8.53
CA ALA A 176 20.84 -3.47 -8.52
C ALA A 176 22.34 -3.20 -8.76
N PRO A 177 22.71 -2.02 -9.29
CA PRO A 177 24.10 -1.58 -9.29
C PRO A 177 24.67 -1.59 -7.86
N ILE A 178 25.92 -1.97 -7.74
CA ILE A 178 26.63 -1.91 -6.46
C ILE A 178 26.79 -0.45 -6.06
N SER A 179 26.48 -0.13 -4.79
CA SER A 179 26.76 1.20 -4.23
C SER A 179 28.25 1.41 -4.02
N ASP A 180 28.74 2.62 -4.27
CA ASP A 180 30.10 3.07 -3.95
C ASP A 180 30.15 3.76 -2.57
N VAL A 181 29.03 3.86 -1.88
CA VAL A 181 28.94 4.41 -0.52
C VAL A 181 29.51 3.40 0.48
N PRO A 182 30.49 3.76 1.32
CA PRO A 182 31.06 2.86 2.32
C PRO A 182 29.98 2.28 3.26
N ASN A 183 30.01 0.96 3.45
CA ASN A 183 29.08 0.18 4.31
C ASN A 183 27.64 0.09 3.79
N GLU A 184 27.33 0.52 2.59
CA GLU A 184 26.04 0.30 1.96
C GLU A 184 26.04 -1.04 1.24
N ILE A 185 25.05 -1.87 1.54
CA ILE A 185 24.85 -3.19 0.93
C ILE A 185 23.63 -3.09 0.02
N THR A 186 23.80 -3.37 -1.27
CA THR A 186 22.76 -3.43 -2.32
C THR A 186 22.44 -4.87 -2.70
#